data_8cde97b60b81a22e22756ea7df06ff36
#
_entry.id   8cde97b60b81a22e22756ea7df06ff36
#
_cell.length_a   1.000
_cell.length_b   1.000
_cell.length_c   1.000
_cell.angle_alpha   90.00
_cell.angle_beta   90.00
_cell.angle_gamma   90.00
#
_symmetry.space_group_name_H-M   'P 1'
#
loop_
_entity.id
_entity.type
_entity.pdbx_description
1 polymer ?
#
loop_
_entity_poly.entity_id
_entity_poly.type
_entity_poly.pdbx_seq_one_letter_code
_entity_poly.pdbx_strand_id
1 'polypeptide(L)'
;MTMNRQMQLLLLVEVVMFGALGHLLFGLGLAGSVLFVLLVQLVLRVMVVLATWGFSRFFASPAPPLGVRGWLWMIGFELYAYILTFNWLIPFETVLMRHDRMAPCRRPLLLVHGYGCNRGIWLPLVRRLERRGHVVATLSLTPPFGHIDDMVPQLARRIDAVLIATGATRVTLIGHSMGGLVCRDYLALHGAGKVDRLVTLATPHQGSELANLGIGDNAREMEPGSGWLQRFAAMPIPVTGVSVRTTHDNFVMPQDRQHMAGLEDVPLVGVGHLSLLYLPVLTTLIGASLADSEPQKERA
;
A
#
# COMPACT_ATOMS: atom_id res chain seq x y z
N MET A 1 4.82 12.10 -15.42
CA MET A 1 3.35 12.06 -15.38
C MET A 1 2.93 11.46 -14.04
N THR A 2 1.92 12.00 -13.35
CA THR A 2 1.43 11.50 -12.06
C THR A 2 0.66 10.20 -12.22
N MET A 3 0.58 9.36 -11.18
CA MET A 3 -0.06 8.04 -11.24
C MET A 3 -1.54 8.10 -11.61
N ASN A 4 -2.28 9.08 -11.08
CA ASN A 4 -3.70 9.28 -11.45
C ASN A 4 -3.89 9.52 -12.95
N ARG A 5 -3.05 10.37 -13.56
CA ARG A 5 -3.12 10.63 -15.02
C ARG A 5 -2.75 9.41 -15.85
N GLN A 6 -1.78 8.61 -15.40
CA GLN A 6 -1.43 7.36 -16.07
C GLN A 6 -2.61 6.38 -16.04
N MET A 7 -3.25 6.22 -14.88
CA MET A 7 -4.43 5.35 -14.75
C MET A 7 -5.64 5.86 -15.54
N GLN A 8 -5.89 7.17 -15.54
CA GLN A 8 -6.96 7.77 -16.35
C GLN A 8 -6.74 7.50 -17.84
N LEU A 9 -5.49 7.68 -18.31
CA LEU A 9 -5.15 7.41 -19.70
C LEU A 9 -5.32 5.92 -20.05
N LEU A 10 -4.86 5.02 -19.18
CA LEU A 10 -5.03 3.57 -19.37
C LEU A 10 -6.51 3.20 -19.47
N LEU A 11 -7.34 3.66 -18.54
CA LEU A 11 -8.78 3.39 -18.56
C LEU A 11 -9.46 3.97 -19.81
N LEU A 12 -9.06 5.18 -20.24
CA LEU A 12 -9.57 5.78 -21.48
C LEU A 12 -9.19 4.94 -22.71
N VAL A 13 -7.93 4.52 -22.80
CA VAL A 13 -7.45 3.64 -23.91
C VAL A 13 -8.23 2.33 -23.92
N GLU A 14 -8.42 1.69 -22.76
CA GLU A 14 -9.23 0.46 -22.65
C GLU A 14 -10.67 0.68 -23.15
N VAL A 15 -11.32 1.77 -22.72
CA VAL A 15 -12.70 2.09 -23.12
C VAL A 15 -12.80 2.31 -24.63
N VAL A 16 -11.90 3.11 -25.20
CA VAL A 16 -11.90 3.41 -26.65
C VAL A 16 -11.57 2.15 -27.46
N MET A 17 -10.51 1.44 -27.10
CA MET A 17 -10.06 0.27 -27.83
C MET A 17 -11.11 -0.86 -27.79
N PHE A 18 -11.60 -1.22 -26.61
CA PHE A 18 -12.58 -2.31 -26.50
C PHE A 18 -13.96 -1.89 -26.98
N GLY A 19 -14.34 -0.61 -26.83
CA GLY A 19 -15.57 -0.08 -27.42
C GLY A 19 -15.56 -0.17 -28.94
N ALA A 20 -14.46 0.26 -29.57
CA ALA A 20 -14.26 0.12 -31.00
C ALA A 20 -14.25 -1.35 -31.45
N LEU A 21 -13.56 -2.23 -30.72
CA LEU A 21 -13.51 -3.67 -31.02
C LEU A 21 -14.93 -4.29 -30.94
N GLY A 22 -15.70 -3.97 -29.92
CA GLY A 22 -17.08 -4.42 -29.76
C GLY A 22 -17.98 -3.97 -30.93
N HIS A 23 -17.84 -2.72 -31.35
CA HIS A 23 -18.61 -2.18 -32.46
C HIS A 23 -18.17 -2.78 -33.82
N LEU A 24 -16.86 -2.78 -34.12
CA LEU A 24 -16.34 -3.14 -35.46
C LEU A 24 -16.35 -4.65 -35.73
N LEU A 25 -16.02 -5.48 -34.71
CA LEU A 25 -15.92 -6.94 -34.93
C LEU A 25 -17.25 -7.66 -34.65
N PHE A 26 -18.04 -7.16 -33.71
CA PHE A 26 -19.27 -7.85 -33.26
C PHE A 26 -20.56 -7.10 -33.65
N GLY A 27 -20.44 -5.93 -34.33
CA GLY A 27 -21.59 -5.14 -34.73
C GLY A 27 -22.45 -4.61 -33.57
N LEU A 28 -21.86 -4.47 -32.38
CA LEU A 28 -22.60 -4.08 -31.19
C LEU A 28 -23.03 -2.62 -31.27
N GLY A 29 -24.27 -2.33 -30.89
CA GLY A 29 -24.72 -0.97 -30.64
C GLY A 29 -24.09 -0.41 -29.35
N LEU A 30 -24.38 0.86 -29.02
CA LEU A 30 -23.76 1.58 -27.89
C LEU A 30 -23.85 0.79 -26.56
N ALA A 31 -25.05 0.32 -26.18
CA ALA A 31 -25.24 -0.44 -24.95
C ALA A 31 -24.47 -1.76 -24.93
N GLY A 32 -24.45 -2.48 -26.06
CA GLY A 32 -23.66 -3.71 -26.21
C GLY A 32 -22.16 -3.44 -26.10
N SER A 33 -21.64 -2.37 -26.72
CA SER A 33 -20.24 -1.98 -26.63
C SER A 33 -19.84 -1.60 -25.20
N VAL A 34 -20.68 -0.88 -24.48
CA VAL A 34 -20.44 -0.56 -23.06
C VAL A 34 -20.37 -1.83 -22.21
N LEU A 35 -21.33 -2.76 -22.38
CA LEU A 35 -21.31 -4.03 -21.65
C LEU A 35 -20.07 -4.87 -22.01
N PHE A 36 -19.68 -4.91 -23.28
CA PHE A 36 -18.47 -5.59 -23.72
C PHE A 36 -17.20 -5.01 -23.07
N VAL A 37 -17.06 -3.66 -23.03
CA VAL A 37 -15.95 -3.00 -22.33
C VAL A 37 -15.89 -3.40 -20.88
N LEU A 38 -17.01 -3.34 -20.14
CA LEU A 38 -17.06 -3.69 -18.72
C LEU A 38 -16.68 -5.16 -18.49
N LEU A 39 -17.16 -6.05 -19.35
CA LEU A 39 -16.82 -7.49 -19.28
C LEU A 39 -15.33 -7.73 -19.53
N VAL A 40 -14.76 -7.13 -20.57
CA VAL A 40 -13.33 -7.30 -20.88
C VAL A 40 -12.47 -6.71 -19.76
N GLN A 41 -12.81 -5.54 -19.25
CA GLN A 41 -12.12 -4.96 -18.09
C GLN A 41 -12.17 -5.88 -16.88
N LEU A 42 -13.33 -6.44 -16.56
CA LEU A 42 -13.47 -7.40 -15.45
C LEU A 42 -12.57 -8.64 -15.68
N VAL A 43 -12.62 -9.23 -16.86
CA VAL A 43 -11.79 -10.39 -17.20
C VAL A 43 -10.31 -10.08 -17.06
N LEU A 44 -9.84 -8.93 -17.56
CA LEU A 44 -8.44 -8.53 -17.41
C LEU A 44 -8.03 -8.38 -15.92
N ARG A 45 -8.88 -7.79 -15.08
CA ARG A 45 -8.60 -7.67 -13.63
C ARG A 45 -8.58 -9.02 -12.92
N VAL A 46 -9.51 -9.91 -13.27
CA VAL A 46 -9.50 -11.30 -12.78
C VAL A 46 -8.20 -12.00 -13.19
N MET A 47 -7.79 -11.88 -14.46
CA MET A 47 -6.56 -12.49 -14.94
C MET A 47 -5.33 -11.98 -14.19
N VAL A 48 -5.21 -10.67 -13.96
CA VAL A 48 -4.08 -10.11 -13.17
C VAL A 48 -4.06 -10.68 -11.77
N VAL A 49 -5.19 -10.67 -11.06
CA VAL A 49 -5.28 -11.18 -9.68
C VAL A 49 -4.96 -12.68 -9.62
N LEU A 50 -5.48 -13.48 -10.55
CA LEU A 50 -5.17 -14.91 -10.60
C LEU A 50 -3.71 -15.18 -11.00
N ALA A 51 -3.15 -14.38 -11.91
CA ALA A 51 -1.76 -14.51 -12.32
C ALA A 51 -0.79 -14.20 -11.18
N THR A 52 -1.06 -13.16 -10.36
CA THR A 52 -0.22 -12.84 -9.20
C THR A 52 -0.25 -13.98 -8.17
N TRP A 53 -1.40 -14.60 -7.88
CA TRP A 53 -1.44 -15.78 -7.02
C TRP A 53 -0.84 -17.02 -7.66
N GLY A 54 -1.06 -17.22 -8.96
CA GLY A 54 -0.40 -18.30 -9.72
C GLY A 54 1.12 -18.21 -9.60
N PHE A 55 1.67 -17.01 -9.82
CA PHE A 55 3.11 -16.74 -9.68
C PHE A 55 3.59 -16.91 -8.24
N SER A 56 2.82 -16.41 -7.26
CA SER A 56 3.13 -16.54 -5.83
C SER A 56 3.32 -17.99 -5.38
N ARG A 57 2.62 -18.95 -6.00
CA ARG A 57 2.74 -20.37 -5.63
C ARG A 57 4.13 -20.97 -5.91
N PHE A 58 4.89 -20.40 -6.84
CA PHE A 58 6.25 -20.86 -7.11
C PHE A 58 7.26 -20.41 -6.04
N PHE A 59 6.90 -19.41 -5.24
CA PHE A 59 7.77 -18.79 -4.24
C PHE A 59 7.11 -18.68 -2.86
N ALA A 60 6.07 -19.47 -2.60
CA ALA A 60 5.27 -19.34 -1.39
C ALA A 60 6.05 -19.76 -0.13
N SER A 61 5.97 -18.93 0.91
CA SER A 61 6.33 -19.32 2.27
C SER A 61 5.29 -20.29 2.85
N PRO A 62 5.67 -21.12 3.86
CA PRO A 62 4.71 -21.89 4.61
C PRO A 62 3.63 -20.99 5.23
N ALA A 63 2.37 -21.35 5.04
CA ALA A 63 1.23 -20.59 5.56
C ALA A 63 0.16 -21.53 6.12
N PRO A 64 -0.66 -21.09 7.07
CA PRO A 64 -1.80 -21.86 7.56
C PRO A 64 -2.72 -22.25 6.39
N PRO A 65 -3.22 -23.51 6.33
CA PRO A 65 -4.04 -23.95 5.22
C PRO A 65 -5.39 -23.21 5.20
N LEU A 66 -5.82 -22.83 4.01
CA LEU A 66 -7.14 -22.28 3.77
C LEU A 66 -8.02 -23.34 3.10
N GLY A 67 -9.21 -23.58 3.62
CA GLY A 67 -10.21 -24.35 2.90
C GLY A 67 -10.73 -23.62 1.64
N VAL A 68 -11.43 -24.33 0.79
CA VAL A 68 -11.97 -23.77 -0.49
C VAL A 68 -12.72 -22.46 -0.28
N ARG A 69 -13.57 -22.37 0.74
CA ARG A 69 -14.32 -21.13 1.07
C ARG A 69 -13.38 -19.98 1.43
N GLY A 70 -12.30 -20.23 2.18
CA GLY A 70 -11.30 -19.23 2.54
C GLY A 70 -10.56 -18.72 1.31
N TRP A 71 -10.16 -19.60 0.41
CA TRP A 71 -9.54 -19.22 -0.87
C TRP A 71 -10.47 -18.39 -1.74
N LEU A 72 -11.72 -18.81 -1.92
CA LEU A 72 -12.69 -18.06 -2.73
C LEU A 72 -12.96 -16.66 -2.14
N TRP A 73 -13.10 -16.58 -0.81
CA TRP A 73 -13.26 -15.30 -0.13
C TRP A 73 -12.05 -14.38 -0.33
N MET A 74 -10.85 -14.89 -0.09
CA MET A 74 -9.61 -14.13 -0.21
C MET A 74 -9.40 -13.61 -1.63
N ILE A 75 -9.55 -14.47 -2.65
CA ILE A 75 -9.41 -14.07 -4.06
C ILE A 75 -10.50 -13.06 -4.44
N GLY A 76 -11.75 -13.29 -4.05
CA GLY A 76 -12.85 -12.37 -4.34
C GLY A 76 -12.68 -11.01 -3.67
N PHE A 77 -12.18 -11.00 -2.42
CA PHE A 77 -11.92 -9.76 -1.71
C PHE A 77 -10.72 -8.99 -2.26
N GLU A 78 -9.67 -9.69 -2.67
CA GLU A 78 -8.54 -9.05 -3.36
C GLU A 78 -8.95 -8.48 -4.72
N LEU A 79 -9.76 -9.20 -5.49
CA LEU A 79 -10.30 -8.71 -6.76
C LEU A 79 -11.15 -7.44 -6.55
N TYR A 80 -12.02 -7.44 -5.54
CA TYR A 80 -12.77 -6.24 -5.16
C TYR A 80 -11.83 -5.08 -4.81
N ALA A 81 -10.82 -5.33 -3.96
CA ALA A 81 -9.84 -4.33 -3.56
C ALA A 81 -9.03 -3.81 -4.76
N TYR A 82 -8.62 -4.71 -5.67
CA TYR A 82 -7.90 -4.38 -6.89
C TYR A 82 -8.73 -3.47 -7.82
N ILE A 83 -9.97 -3.87 -8.12
CA ILE A 83 -10.88 -3.09 -8.98
C ILE A 83 -11.13 -1.71 -8.36
N LEU A 84 -11.50 -1.66 -7.08
CA LEU A 84 -11.76 -0.39 -6.40
C LEU A 84 -10.53 0.51 -6.40
N THR A 85 -9.34 -0.05 -6.16
CA THR A 85 -8.08 0.70 -6.11
C THR A 85 -7.72 1.26 -7.49
N PHE A 86 -7.62 0.42 -8.52
CA PHE A 86 -7.05 0.80 -9.81
C PHE A 86 -8.06 1.39 -10.81
N ASN A 87 -9.35 1.05 -10.68
CA ASN A 87 -10.36 1.64 -11.55
C ASN A 87 -11.03 2.90 -10.93
N TRP A 88 -10.88 3.12 -9.62
CA TRP A 88 -11.60 4.20 -8.95
C TRP A 88 -10.73 5.09 -8.07
N LEU A 89 -10.08 4.54 -7.05
CA LEU A 89 -9.40 5.36 -6.03
C LEU A 89 -8.18 6.10 -6.60
N ILE A 90 -7.30 5.40 -7.32
CA ILE A 90 -6.09 6.00 -7.90
C ILE A 90 -6.42 6.98 -9.02
N PRO A 91 -7.26 6.65 -10.03
CA PRO A 91 -7.58 7.58 -11.11
C PRO A 91 -8.25 8.87 -10.64
N PHE A 92 -9.12 8.79 -9.64
CA PHE A 92 -9.92 9.92 -9.17
C PHE A 92 -9.45 10.50 -7.82
N GLU A 93 -8.21 10.23 -7.44
CA GLU A 93 -7.58 10.65 -6.18
C GLU A 93 -7.78 12.15 -5.91
N THR A 94 -7.54 13.01 -6.89
CA THR A 94 -7.64 14.47 -6.74
C THR A 94 -9.06 14.98 -6.44
N VAL A 95 -10.08 14.22 -6.84
CA VAL A 95 -11.49 14.52 -6.56
C VAL A 95 -11.92 13.94 -5.23
N LEU A 96 -11.49 12.69 -4.95
CA LEU A 96 -11.91 11.92 -3.78
C LEU A 96 -11.20 12.37 -2.49
N MET A 97 -9.95 12.83 -2.61
CA MET A 97 -9.08 13.23 -1.49
C MET A 97 -8.46 14.61 -1.76
N ARG A 98 -9.28 15.67 -1.72
CA ARG A 98 -8.80 17.03 -2.04
C ARG A 98 -7.74 17.51 -1.06
N HIS A 99 -8.01 17.43 0.24
CA HIS A 99 -7.13 17.89 1.32
C HIS A 99 -7.21 16.95 2.50
N ASP A 100 -6.08 16.77 3.20
CA ASP A 100 -6.04 16.11 4.49
C ASP A 100 -6.60 17.07 5.55
N ARG A 101 -7.35 16.54 6.51
CA ARG A 101 -7.96 17.32 7.59
C ARG A 101 -6.98 17.47 8.74
N MET A 102 -6.11 18.49 8.65
CA MET A 102 -5.15 18.79 9.71
C MET A 102 -5.79 19.56 10.85
N ALA A 103 -5.56 19.10 12.07
CA ALA A 103 -5.98 19.75 13.30
C ALA A 103 -4.88 19.58 14.36
N PRO A 104 -4.79 20.46 15.37
CA PRO A 104 -3.86 20.30 16.47
C PRO A 104 -4.01 18.93 17.13
N CYS A 105 -2.92 18.17 17.22
CA CYS A 105 -2.91 16.88 17.89
C CYS A 105 -1.47 16.48 18.26
N ARG A 106 -1.33 15.58 19.23
CA ARG A 106 -0.01 15.14 19.74
C ARG A 106 0.63 14.06 18.85
N ARG A 107 -0.15 13.25 18.13
CA ARG A 107 0.30 12.07 17.35
C ARG A 107 -0.42 11.98 16.02
N PRO A 108 -0.03 12.79 15.02
CA PRO A 108 -0.57 12.67 13.68
C PRO A 108 -0.05 11.39 13.01
N LEU A 109 -0.91 10.76 12.20
CA LEU A 109 -0.58 9.62 11.38
C LEU A 109 -0.20 10.10 9.98
N LEU A 110 0.89 9.59 9.41
CA LEU A 110 1.28 9.87 8.03
C LEU A 110 1.35 8.56 7.24
N LEU A 111 0.48 8.42 6.23
CA LEU A 111 0.31 7.22 5.43
C LEU A 111 1.10 7.33 4.12
N VAL A 112 1.96 6.35 3.85
CA VAL A 112 2.88 6.29 2.71
C VAL A 112 2.52 5.09 1.82
N HIS A 113 2.07 5.35 0.59
CA HIS A 113 1.59 4.32 -0.33
C HIS A 113 2.73 3.52 -0.99
N GLY A 114 2.38 2.40 -1.61
CA GLY A 114 3.30 1.49 -2.28
C GLY A 114 3.50 1.78 -3.77
N TYR A 115 4.18 0.85 -4.42
CA TYR A 115 4.50 0.85 -5.85
C TYR A 115 3.25 0.94 -6.72
N GLY A 116 3.33 1.73 -7.79
CA GLY A 116 2.24 1.88 -8.75
C GLY A 116 0.95 2.47 -8.17
N CYS A 117 1.03 3.15 -7.02
CA CYS A 117 -0.11 3.74 -6.32
C CYS A 117 0.02 5.27 -6.19
N ASN A 118 -0.96 5.87 -5.55
CA ASN A 118 -0.95 7.23 -5.02
C ASN A 118 -1.75 7.24 -3.71
N ARG A 119 -1.88 8.40 -3.07
CA ARG A 119 -2.58 8.53 -1.79
C ARG A 119 -4.06 8.10 -1.82
N GLY A 120 -4.65 7.97 -3.02
CA GLY A 120 -6.04 7.52 -3.19
C GLY A 120 -6.35 6.17 -2.57
N ILE A 121 -5.37 5.25 -2.53
CA ILE A 121 -5.54 3.93 -1.91
C ILE A 121 -5.96 4.01 -0.43
N TRP A 122 -5.63 5.12 0.22
CA TRP A 122 -5.83 5.30 1.65
C TRP A 122 -7.25 5.73 2.02
N LEU A 123 -8.08 6.16 1.07
CA LEU A 123 -9.39 6.73 1.35
C LEU A 123 -10.26 5.90 2.31
N PRO A 124 -10.37 4.55 2.16
CA PRO A 124 -11.16 3.74 3.09
C PRO A 124 -10.57 3.70 4.50
N LEU A 125 -9.23 3.63 4.62
CA LEU A 125 -8.54 3.59 5.90
C LEU A 125 -8.57 4.97 6.58
N VAL A 126 -8.29 6.05 5.85
CA VAL A 126 -8.36 7.44 6.34
C VAL A 126 -9.73 7.70 6.98
N ARG A 127 -10.82 7.40 6.27
CA ARG A 127 -12.19 7.58 6.79
C ARG A 127 -12.45 6.80 8.08
N ARG A 128 -11.86 5.62 8.24
CA ARG A 128 -12.00 4.81 9.46
C ARG A 128 -11.19 5.37 10.62
N LEU A 129 -9.96 5.82 10.35
CA LEU A 129 -9.07 6.41 11.36
C LEU A 129 -9.60 7.77 11.82
N GLU A 130 -10.04 8.64 10.91
CA GLU A 130 -10.65 9.94 11.24
C GLU A 130 -11.92 9.78 12.08
N ARG A 131 -12.77 8.79 11.78
CA ARG A 131 -13.96 8.50 12.63
C ARG A 131 -13.61 8.04 14.03
N ARG A 132 -12.40 7.58 14.28
CA ARG A 132 -11.86 7.26 15.60
C ARG A 132 -11.09 8.42 16.24
N GLY A 133 -11.13 9.61 15.62
CA GLY A 133 -10.52 10.83 16.16
C GLY A 133 -9.04 11.01 15.83
N HIS A 134 -8.45 10.18 14.96
CA HIS A 134 -7.07 10.37 14.52
C HIS A 134 -6.97 11.46 13.45
N VAL A 135 -5.92 12.28 13.57
CA VAL A 135 -5.51 13.21 12.51
C VAL A 135 -4.61 12.44 11.53
N VAL A 136 -5.02 12.39 10.27
CA VAL A 136 -4.39 11.55 9.25
C VAL A 136 -3.90 12.41 8.10
N ALA A 137 -2.62 12.30 7.80
CA ALA A 137 -1.97 12.89 6.64
C ALA A 137 -1.62 11.81 5.62
N THR A 138 -1.59 12.20 4.36
CA THR A 138 -1.21 11.34 3.25
C THR A 138 -0.26 12.08 2.31
N LEU A 139 0.44 11.36 1.42
CA LEU A 139 1.20 11.96 0.32
C LEU A 139 1.11 11.08 -0.92
N SER A 140 1.34 11.69 -2.11
CA SER A 140 1.57 10.95 -3.35
C SER A 140 3.03 11.11 -3.73
N LEU A 141 3.75 10.00 -3.83
CA LEU A 141 5.17 9.93 -4.21
C LEU A 141 5.31 10.06 -5.74
N THR A 142 6.29 10.82 -6.18
CA THR A 142 6.53 11.10 -7.61
C THR A 142 8.03 11.12 -7.94
N PRO A 143 8.46 10.62 -9.11
CA PRO A 143 7.66 9.90 -10.11
C PRO A 143 7.28 8.48 -9.62
N PRO A 144 6.17 7.88 -10.12
CA PRO A 144 5.65 6.61 -9.59
C PRO A 144 6.63 5.42 -9.71
N PHE A 145 7.55 5.46 -10.68
CA PHE A 145 8.48 4.37 -11.01
C PHE A 145 9.94 4.80 -10.90
N GLY A 146 10.23 5.91 -10.20
CA GLY A 146 11.58 6.40 -9.93
C GLY A 146 12.23 5.70 -8.74
N HIS A 147 13.44 6.13 -8.41
CA HIS A 147 14.21 5.61 -7.28
C HIS A 147 13.50 5.84 -5.94
N ILE A 148 13.59 4.87 -5.03
CA ILE A 148 13.06 4.99 -3.66
C ILE A 148 13.79 6.13 -2.93
N ASP A 149 15.08 6.29 -3.14
CA ASP A 149 15.89 7.36 -2.55
C ASP A 149 15.33 8.77 -2.89
N ASP A 150 14.80 8.97 -4.11
CA ASP A 150 14.19 10.25 -4.53
C ASP A 150 12.83 10.53 -3.83
N MET A 151 12.25 9.51 -3.25
CA MET A 151 10.98 9.61 -2.50
C MET A 151 11.18 10.07 -1.05
N VAL A 152 12.36 9.80 -0.46
CA VAL A 152 12.66 10.16 0.94
C VAL A 152 12.62 11.67 1.19
N PRO A 153 13.18 12.56 0.33
CA PRO A 153 13.04 14.00 0.50
C PRO A 153 11.56 14.48 0.44
N GLN A 154 10.70 13.78 -0.32
CA GLN A 154 9.27 14.11 -0.38
C GLN A 154 8.59 13.74 0.94
N LEU A 155 8.90 12.57 1.51
CA LEU A 155 8.44 12.16 2.82
C LEU A 155 8.93 13.12 3.91
N ALA A 156 10.19 13.50 3.90
CA ALA A 156 10.78 14.45 4.86
C ALA A 156 10.03 15.80 4.86
N ARG A 157 9.83 16.39 3.69
CA ARG A 157 9.04 17.64 3.56
C ARG A 157 7.61 17.47 4.05
N ARG A 158 6.99 16.30 3.80
CA ARG A 158 5.63 16.04 4.25
C ARG A 158 5.54 15.89 5.76
N ILE A 159 6.52 15.23 6.38
CA ILE A 159 6.65 15.15 7.85
C ILE A 159 6.70 16.55 8.44
N ASP A 160 7.57 17.42 7.93
CA ASP A 160 7.71 18.78 8.43
C ASP A 160 6.40 19.58 8.31
N ALA A 161 5.72 19.49 7.16
CA ALA A 161 4.43 20.13 6.95
C ALA A 161 3.35 19.63 7.92
N VAL A 162 3.33 18.33 8.22
CA VAL A 162 2.39 17.73 9.18
C VAL A 162 2.68 18.21 10.60
N LEU A 163 3.94 18.24 11.03
CA LEU A 163 4.35 18.71 12.34
C LEU A 163 3.98 20.19 12.55
N ILE A 164 4.23 21.04 11.55
CA ILE A 164 3.84 22.45 11.58
C ILE A 164 2.32 22.60 11.68
N ALA A 165 1.56 21.87 10.86
CA ALA A 165 0.11 21.99 10.80
C ALA A 165 -0.60 21.47 12.06
N THR A 166 0.02 20.51 12.76
CA THR A 166 -0.60 19.87 13.95
C THR A 166 -0.03 20.36 15.29
N GLY A 167 1.11 21.05 15.27
CA GLY A 167 1.85 21.41 16.49
C GLY A 167 2.50 20.20 17.19
N ALA A 168 2.50 19.03 16.57
CA ALA A 168 3.15 17.84 17.11
C ALA A 168 4.67 17.91 16.94
N THR A 169 5.41 17.17 17.78
CA THR A 169 6.86 17.03 17.69
C THR A 169 7.29 15.80 16.90
N ARG A 170 6.42 14.81 16.79
CA ARG A 170 6.67 13.54 16.10
C ARG A 170 5.42 13.04 15.38
N VAL A 171 5.62 12.25 14.32
CA VAL A 171 4.57 11.54 13.56
C VAL A 171 4.67 10.04 13.77
N THR A 172 3.56 9.33 13.61
CA THR A 172 3.56 7.89 13.37
C THR A 172 3.55 7.64 11.87
N LEU A 173 4.55 6.93 11.34
CA LEU A 173 4.59 6.53 9.94
C LEU A 173 3.85 5.22 9.72
N ILE A 174 3.01 5.16 8.69
CA ILE A 174 2.29 3.95 8.27
C ILE A 174 2.61 3.73 6.80
N GLY A 175 3.44 2.75 6.49
CA GLY A 175 3.87 2.44 5.13
C GLY A 175 3.24 1.16 4.61
N HIS A 176 2.61 1.19 3.42
CA HIS A 176 2.12 0.00 2.74
C HIS A 176 3.09 -0.41 1.63
N SER A 177 3.45 -1.70 1.57
CA SER A 177 4.28 -2.24 0.49
C SER A 177 5.59 -1.46 0.37
N MET A 178 5.98 -0.99 -0.81
CA MET A 178 7.15 -0.10 -1.03
C MET A 178 7.15 1.12 -0.09
N GLY A 179 5.99 1.63 0.30
CA GLY A 179 5.91 2.78 1.24
C GLY A 179 6.55 2.52 2.58
N GLY A 180 6.55 1.26 3.07
CA GLY A 180 7.29 0.87 4.27
C GLY A 180 8.82 0.92 4.06
N LEU A 181 9.31 0.64 2.85
CA LEU A 181 10.73 0.79 2.50
C LEU A 181 11.14 2.27 2.47
N VAL A 182 10.30 3.15 1.89
CA VAL A 182 10.52 4.61 1.93
C VAL A 182 10.59 5.11 3.39
N CYS A 183 9.72 4.61 4.27
CA CYS A 183 9.76 4.94 5.70
C CYS A 183 11.04 4.44 6.37
N ARG A 184 11.52 3.23 6.04
CA ARG A 184 12.79 2.70 6.57
C ARG A 184 13.98 3.53 6.11
N ASP A 185 14.02 3.89 4.83
CA ASP A 185 15.09 4.71 4.27
C ASP A 185 15.10 6.10 4.92
N TYR A 186 13.94 6.72 5.11
CA TYR A 186 13.84 7.95 5.88
C TYR A 186 14.44 7.81 7.30
N LEU A 187 14.09 6.74 8.02
CA LEU A 187 14.61 6.50 9.37
C LEU A 187 16.12 6.23 9.39
N ALA A 188 16.65 5.56 8.38
CA ALA A 188 18.08 5.33 8.23
C ALA A 188 18.86 6.63 7.99
N LEU A 189 18.33 7.55 7.19
CA LEU A 189 18.98 8.80 6.82
C LEU A 189 18.77 9.92 7.86
N HIS A 190 17.60 10.00 8.47
CA HIS A 190 17.19 11.12 9.35
C HIS A 190 17.04 10.73 10.83
N GLY A 191 17.11 9.43 11.14
CA GLY A 191 16.91 8.93 12.49
C GLY A 191 15.48 9.10 13.01
N ALA A 192 15.28 8.89 14.32
CA ALA A 192 13.99 8.88 14.99
C ALA A 192 13.50 10.27 15.48
N GLY A 193 14.22 11.34 15.23
CA GLY A 193 13.96 12.64 15.86
C GLY A 193 12.52 13.15 15.66
N LYS A 194 11.95 12.94 14.47
CA LYS A 194 10.58 13.39 14.09
C LYS A 194 9.57 12.25 13.98
N VAL A 195 9.96 11.00 14.29
CA VAL A 195 9.10 9.82 14.19
C VAL A 195 9.06 9.13 15.54
N ASP A 196 7.87 8.82 16.02
CA ASP A 196 7.69 8.09 17.28
C ASP A 196 7.48 6.59 17.05
N ARG A 197 6.90 6.21 15.89
CA ARG A 197 6.54 4.83 15.59
C ARG A 197 6.49 4.54 14.11
N LEU A 198 6.80 3.30 13.75
CA LEU A 198 6.66 2.77 12.39
C LEU A 198 5.65 1.61 12.36
N VAL A 199 4.64 1.69 11.51
CA VAL A 199 3.75 0.58 11.16
C VAL A 199 3.97 0.23 9.70
N THR A 200 4.38 -0.99 9.41
CA THR A 200 4.52 -1.47 8.04
C THR A 200 3.40 -2.45 7.70
N LEU A 201 2.86 -2.34 6.51
CA LEU A 201 1.72 -3.12 6.03
C LEU A 201 2.15 -3.85 4.75
N ALA A 202 2.28 -5.16 4.81
CA ALA A 202 2.71 -5.98 3.67
C ALA A 202 3.97 -5.45 2.96
N THR A 203 4.94 -4.94 3.72
CA THR A 203 6.16 -4.33 3.16
C THR A 203 7.18 -5.41 2.80
N PRO A 204 7.75 -5.40 1.58
CA PRO A 204 8.79 -6.34 1.16
C PRO A 204 10.16 -5.96 1.76
N HIS A 205 10.33 -6.14 3.08
CA HIS A 205 11.55 -5.74 3.79
C HIS A 205 12.83 -6.42 3.27
N GLN A 206 12.67 -7.57 2.64
CA GLN A 206 13.75 -8.36 2.02
C GLN A 206 13.52 -8.56 0.51
N GLY A 207 12.67 -7.69 -0.10
CA GLY A 207 12.31 -7.74 -1.51
C GLY A 207 11.17 -8.71 -1.84
N SER A 208 10.83 -8.79 -3.12
CA SER A 208 9.83 -9.71 -3.64
C SER A 208 10.25 -10.26 -4.99
N GLU A 209 10.04 -11.56 -5.24
CA GLU A 209 10.28 -12.17 -6.56
C GLU A 209 9.41 -11.54 -7.66
N LEU A 210 8.24 -11.01 -7.31
CA LEU A 210 7.39 -10.29 -8.28
C LEU A 210 8.06 -9.00 -8.78
N ALA A 211 8.98 -8.41 -8.03
CA ALA A 211 9.69 -7.19 -8.42
C ALA A 211 10.53 -7.40 -9.69
N ASN A 212 11.01 -8.62 -9.96
CA ASN A 212 11.71 -8.98 -11.20
C ASN A 212 10.86 -8.75 -12.47
N LEU A 213 9.54 -8.72 -12.33
CA LEU A 213 8.59 -8.44 -13.43
C LEU A 213 8.12 -6.97 -13.42
N GLY A 214 8.55 -6.19 -12.46
CA GLY A 214 8.18 -4.79 -12.31
C GLY A 214 8.92 -3.88 -13.29
N ILE A 215 8.42 -2.65 -13.41
CA ILE A 215 9.01 -1.60 -14.25
C ILE A 215 9.53 -0.46 -13.37
N GLY A 216 10.62 0.19 -13.83
CA GLY A 216 11.21 1.34 -13.15
C GLY A 216 12.28 0.97 -12.13
N ASP A 217 12.92 2.00 -11.58
CA ASP A 217 14.07 1.84 -10.71
C ASP A 217 13.66 1.26 -9.34
N ASN A 218 12.55 1.72 -8.79
CA ASN A 218 12.03 1.19 -7.53
C ASN A 218 11.64 -0.29 -7.60
N ALA A 219 11.23 -0.82 -8.75
CA ALA A 219 11.01 -2.26 -8.91
C ALA A 219 12.34 -3.02 -8.77
N ARG A 220 13.40 -2.58 -9.46
CA ARG A 220 14.75 -3.16 -9.36
C ARG A 220 15.31 -3.09 -7.93
N GLU A 221 15.05 -1.98 -7.23
CA GLU A 221 15.45 -1.80 -5.84
C GLU A 221 14.73 -2.77 -4.88
N MET A 222 13.53 -3.22 -5.23
CA MET A 222 12.76 -4.22 -4.48
C MET A 222 13.05 -5.68 -4.89
N GLU A 223 13.93 -5.91 -5.87
CA GLU A 223 14.37 -7.27 -6.20
C GLU A 223 15.12 -7.91 -5.02
N PRO A 224 14.92 -9.20 -4.75
CA PRO A 224 15.62 -9.88 -3.69
C PRO A 224 17.14 -9.79 -3.84
N GLY A 225 17.81 -9.37 -2.77
CA GLY A 225 19.26 -9.22 -2.79
C GLY A 225 19.78 -8.03 -3.58
N SER A 226 18.91 -7.09 -3.99
CA SER A 226 19.35 -5.84 -4.62
C SER A 226 20.35 -5.08 -3.74
N GLY A 227 21.29 -4.37 -4.37
CA GLY A 227 22.24 -3.53 -3.65
C GLY A 227 21.55 -2.48 -2.77
N TRP A 228 20.36 -2.02 -3.18
CA TRP A 228 19.54 -1.09 -2.40
C TRP A 228 19.08 -1.72 -1.08
N LEU A 229 18.49 -2.92 -1.11
CA LEU A 229 18.04 -3.63 0.10
C LEU A 229 19.20 -4.03 1.01
N GLN A 230 20.35 -4.39 0.45
CA GLN A 230 21.54 -4.77 1.23
C GLN A 230 22.05 -3.63 2.12
N ARG A 231 21.86 -2.35 1.72
CA ARG A 231 22.24 -1.18 2.56
C ARG A 231 21.54 -1.20 3.92
N PHE A 232 20.34 -1.79 4.01
CA PHE A 232 19.52 -1.79 5.22
C PHE A 232 19.58 -3.13 5.99
N ALA A 233 20.21 -4.16 5.46
CA ALA A 233 20.18 -5.52 6.03
C ALA A 233 20.64 -5.56 7.49
N ALA A 234 21.63 -4.75 7.87
CA ALA A 234 22.18 -4.68 9.23
C ALA A 234 21.72 -3.45 10.02
N MET A 235 20.90 -2.56 9.44
CA MET A 235 20.47 -1.32 10.10
C MET A 235 19.26 -1.61 11.03
N PRO A 236 19.38 -1.33 12.34
CA PRO A 236 18.23 -1.47 13.24
C PRO A 236 17.18 -0.39 12.94
N ILE A 237 15.92 -0.71 13.22
CA ILE A 237 14.85 0.29 13.21
C ILE A 237 14.96 1.11 14.50
N PRO A 238 15.18 2.44 14.43
CA PRO A 238 15.45 3.27 15.61
C PRO A 238 14.19 3.68 16.38
N VAL A 239 13.03 3.13 16.03
CA VAL A 239 11.73 3.38 16.64
C VAL A 239 11.00 2.07 16.92
N THR A 240 10.10 2.06 17.88
CA THR A 240 9.17 0.94 18.09
C THR A 240 8.14 0.88 16.97
N GLY A 241 7.55 -0.28 16.76
CA GLY A 241 6.50 -0.41 15.75
C GLY A 241 6.06 -1.84 15.50
N VAL A 242 5.23 -1.97 14.46
CA VAL A 242 4.56 -3.23 14.10
C VAL A 242 4.75 -3.50 12.60
N SER A 243 5.09 -4.73 12.25
CA SER A 243 5.03 -5.25 10.88
C SER A 243 3.79 -6.12 10.73
N VAL A 244 2.74 -5.56 10.12
CA VAL A 244 1.54 -6.31 9.75
C VAL A 244 1.80 -6.95 8.40
N ARG A 245 1.89 -8.26 8.40
CA ARG A 245 2.17 -9.03 7.17
C ARG A 245 1.01 -9.94 6.80
N THR A 246 0.89 -10.29 5.54
CA THR A 246 -0.07 -11.27 5.08
C THR A 246 0.63 -12.58 4.73
N THR A 247 0.18 -13.70 5.32
CA THR A 247 0.76 -15.03 5.06
C THR A 247 0.36 -15.60 3.69
N HIS A 248 -0.59 -14.95 3.02
CA HIS A 248 -1.11 -15.32 1.71
C HIS A 248 -0.97 -14.18 0.70
N ASP A 249 0.05 -13.35 0.84
CA ASP A 249 0.29 -12.22 -0.05
C ASP A 249 0.50 -12.68 -1.50
N ASN A 250 -0.07 -11.93 -2.44
CA ASN A 250 0.06 -12.20 -3.87
C ASN A 250 0.96 -11.20 -4.61
N PHE A 251 1.57 -10.25 -3.90
CA PHE A 251 2.54 -9.30 -4.44
C PHE A 251 3.91 -9.39 -3.77
N VAL A 252 3.97 -9.72 -2.49
CA VAL A 252 5.23 -9.95 -1.78
C VAL A 252 5.42 -11.46 -1.59
N MET A 253 6.43 -11.99 -2.25
CA MET A 253 6.76 -13.41 -2.22
C MET A 253 8.27 -13.65 -2.28
N PRO A 254 8.79 -14.60 -1.49
CA PRO A 254 8.14 -15.32 -0.40
C PRO A 254 7.53 -14.39 0.65
N GLN A 255 6.39 -14.79 1.24
CA GLN A 255 5.62 -13.94 2.16
C GLN A 255 6.40 -13.60 3.44
N ASP A 256 7.32 -14.45 3.86
CA ASP A 256 8.19 -14.22 5.03
C ASP A 256 9.14 -13.02 4.83
N ARG A 257 9.35 -12.56 3.61
CA ARG A 257 10.13 -11.35 3.32
C ARG A 257 9.48 -10.06 3.80
N GLN A 258 8.24 -10.13 4.30
CA GLN A 258 7.58 -9.04 5.01
C GLN A 258 7.99 -8.95 6.49
N HIS A 259 8.69 -9.95 7.03
CA HIS A 259 9.19 -9.91 8.41
C HIS A 259 10.30 -8.87 8.56
N MET A 260 10.27 -8.13 9.67
CA MET A 260 11.28 -7.13 10.00
C MET A 260 11.73 -7.27 11.45
N ALA A 261 12.99 -7.59 11.64
CA ALA A 261 13.59 -7.61 12.96
C ALA A 261 13.52 -6.23 13.64
N GLY A 262 13.16 -6.20 14.91
CA GLY A 262 12.99 -4.96 15.67
C GLY A 262 11.57 -4.36 15.61
N LEU A 263 10.68 -4.92 14.80
CA LEU A 263 9.24 -4.64 14.84
C LEU A 263 8.47 -5.84 15.38
N GLU A 264 7.36 -5.59 16.07
CA GLU A 264 6.40 -6.62 16.44
C GLU A 264 5.81 -7.26 15.19
N ASP A 265 5.83 -8.60 15.08
CA ASP A 265 5.31 -9.32 13.91
C ASP A 265 3.84 -9.68 14.10
N VAL A 266 2.98 -9.17 13.24
CA VAL A 266 1.53 -9.44 13.25
C VAL A 266 1.11 -10.09 11.94
N PRO A 267 1.10 -11.44 11.86
CA PRO A 267 0.67 -12.15 10.67
C PRO A 267 -0.86 -12.20 10.56
N LEU A 268 -1.39 -11.87 9.39
CA LEU A 268 -2.80 -12.04 9.02
C LEU A 268 -2.95 -13.18 8.01
N VAL A 269 -3.89 -14.06 8.28
CA VAL A 269 -4.15 -15.26 7.47
C VAL A 269 -5.34 -15.02 6.53
N GLY A 270 -5.26 -15.53 5.29
CA GLY A 270 -6.36 -15.45 4.34
C GLY A 270 -6.66 -14.05 3.82
N VAL A 271 -5.61 -13.22 3.70
CA VAL A 271 -5.69 -11.84 3.24
C VAL A 271 -4.70 -11.64 2.09
N GLY A 272 -5.10 -10.94 1.04
CA GLY A 272 -4.22 -10.53 -0.06
C GLY A 272 -3.56 -9.18 0.22
N HIS A 273 -2.73 -8.75 -0.71
CA HIS A 273 -1.88 -7.56 -0.57
C HIS A 273 -2.66 -6.24 -0.45
N LEU A 274 -3.65 -6.06 -1.33
CA LEU A 274 -4.45 -4.83 -1.34
C LEU A 274 -5.64 -4.92 -0.39
N SER A 275 -6.27 -6.09 -0.29
CA SER A 275 -7.42 -6.30 0.58
C SER A 275 -7.10 -6.07 2.07
N LEU A 276 -5.84 -6.20 2.47
CA LEU A 276 -5.35 -5.80 3.78
C LEU A 276 -5.81 -4.39 4.18
N LEU A 277 -5.72 -3.42 3.26
CA LEU A 277 -6.05 -2.00 3.53
C LEU A 277 -7.54 -1.78 3.82
N TYR A 278 -8.39 -2.72 3.43
CA TYR A 278 -9.83 -2.65 3.59
C TYR A 278 -10.34 -3.35 4.85
N LEU A 279 -9.49 -4.09 5.57
CA LEU A 279 -9.87 -4.81 6.77
C LEU A 279 -10.17 -3.86 7.94
N PRO A 280 -11.32 -4.03 8.64
CA PRO A 280 -11.61 -3.25 9.85
C PRO A 280 -10.59 -3.46 10.96
N VAL A 281 -10.05 -4.68 11.09
CA VAL A 281 -9.05 -5.04 12.10
C VAL A 281 -7.78 -4.19 12.00
N LEU A 282 -7.41 -3.74 10.80
CA LEU A 282 -6.25 -2.87 10.60
C LEU A 282 -6.33 -1.58 11.42
N THR A 283 -7.53 -0.98 11.49
CA THR A 283 -7.75 0.23 12.31
C THR A 283 -7.56 -0.03 13.81
N THR A 284 -7.92 -1.24 14.25
CA THR A 284 -7.73 -1.66 15.66
C THR A 284 -6.26 -1.93 15.96
N LEU A 285 -5.55 -2.61 15.05
CA LEU A 285 -4.11 -2.86 15.19
C LEU A 285 -3.30 -1.56 15.23
N ILE A 286 -3.60 -0.60 14.35
CA ILE A 286 -2.98 0.73 14.37
C ILE A 286 -3.28 1.42 15.71
N GLY A 287 -4.53 1.43 16.17
CA GLY A 287 -4.91 2.04 17.44
C GLY A 287 -4.22 1.39 18.64
N ALA A 288 -4.13 0.07 18.70
CA ALA A 288 -3.43 -0.66 19.75
C ALA A 288 -1.94 -0.30 19.77
N SER A 289 -1.30 -0.30 18.59
CA SER A 289 0.11 0.08 18.48
C SER A 289 0.40 1.50 18.99
N LEU A 290 -0.57 2.42 18.95
CA LEU A 290 -0.43 3.78 19.48
C LEU A 290 -0.60 3.83 21.01
N ALA A 291 -1.41 2.95 21.59
CA ALA A 291 -1.66 2.91 23.04
C ALA A 291 -0.43 2.43 23.83
N ASP A 292 0.34 1.48 23.28
CA ASP A 292 1.53 0.92 23.93
C ASP A 292 2.67 1.93 24.14
N SER A 293 2.56 3.12 23.59
CA SER A 293 3.56 4.19 23.71
C SER A 293 3.23 5.21 24.80
N GLU A 294 2.14 5.05 25.56
CA GLU A 294 1.94 5.87 26.77
C GLU A 294 2.83 5.33 27.90
N PRO A 295 3.71 6.16 28.48
CA PRO A 295 4.35 5.77 29.73
C PRO A 295 3.23 5.43 30.72
N GLN A 296 3.31 4.25 31.34
CA GLN A 296 2.44 3.92 32.47
C GLN A 296 2.50 5.10 33.43
N LYS A 297 1.44 5.89 33.47
CA LYS A 297 1.26 6.82 34.55
C LYS A 297 1.25 5.95 35.81
N GLU A 298 2.28 6.12 36.63
CA GLU A 298 2.32 5.59 37.97
C GLU A 298 0.92 5.75 38.58
N ARG A 299 0.28 4.61 38.81
CA ARG A 299 -0.92 4.57 39.66
C ARG A 299 -0.40 4.79 41.08
N ALA A 300 -0.40 6.05 41.50
CA ALA A 300 -0.27 6.42 42.88
C ALA A 300 -1.60 6.20 43.60
#